data_882a4d0939b81ed2e7c9813c72039f60
#
_entry.id   882a4d0939b81ed2e7c9813c72039f60
#
_cell.length_a   1.000
_cell.length_b   1.000
_cell.length_c   1.000
_cell.angle_alpha   90.00
_cell.angle_beta   90.00
_cell.angle_gamma   90.00
#
_symmetry.space_group_name_H-M   'P 1'
#
loop_
_entity.id
_entity.type
_entity.pdbx_description
1 polymer ?
#
loop_
_entity_poly.entity_id
_entity_poly.type
_entity_poly.pdbx_seq_one_letter_code
_entity_poly.pdbx_strand_id
1 'polypeptide(L)'
;MNAKNDIHDLLVIGGGINGVGIAADAAGRGLNVLLCEMNDLASSTSSYSSKLIHGGLRYLEYYEFRLVREALAEREVLLKNAPHIIRPLRFRLPHRRHLRPSWMIRIGLFMYDNLAKRATLKGSHGIKFDKNSPVIDKITKGFEYSDASVDDSRLVVLNAIAAKDKGAKILTNTRCVNAKRVGKLWEVTLYDNQTGLQEVVKTKALVNAAGPWVTQFFDDALKSSSPKQIRLIKGSHIIVPRIHTESQAYILQNEDNRIVFVIPYEEDFSLIGTTDVEHIGDPAAAAISEEETDYLITVVNDHFKHQISTKDIVATYAGVRPLLDDESDSPEAVTRDYTFEVDSIQGKAPLLS
;
A
#
# COMPACT_ATOMS: atom_id res chain seq x y z
N MET A 1 17.31 18.89 34.84
CA MET A 1 16.25 17.87 34.73
C MET A 1 16.89 16.55 34.45
N ASN A 2 16.82 15.59 35.38
CA ASN A 2 17.40 14.26 35.18
C ASN A 2 16.69 13.59 34.02
N ALA A 3 17.38 13.35 32.90
CA ALA A 3 16.94 12.42 31.89
C ALA A 3 16.86 11.04 32.58
N LYS A 4 15.66 10.65 33.01
CA LYS A 4 15.37 9.26 33.31
C LYS A 4 15.75 8.49 32.04
N ASN A 5 16.63 7.51 32.17
CA ASN A 5 16.92 6.51 31.15
C ASN A 5 15.63 5.70 30.93
N ASP A 6 14.63 6.28 30.26
CA ASP A 6 13.38 5.59 29.95
C ASP A 6 13.71 4.53 28.89
N ILE A 7 13.73 3.27 29.31
CA ILE A 7 13.89 2.13 28.44
C ILE A 7 12.51 1.89 27.79
N HIS A 8 12.44 2.01 26.47
CA HIS A 8 11.25 1.66 25.72
C HIS A 8 11.09 0.13 25.65
N ASP A 9 9.86 -0.35 25.64
CA ASP A 9 9.60 -1.77 25.38
C ASP A 9 9.82 -2.09 23.91
N LEU A 10 9.41 -1.16 23.03
CA LEU A 10 9.50 -1.30 21.59
C LEU A 10 9.92 0.02 20.93
N LEU A 11 10.87 -0.05 20.01
CA LEU A 11 11.16 1.03 19.06
C LEU A 11 10.81 0.58 17.65
N VAL A 12 9.97 1.35 16.97
CA VAL A 12 9.52 1.09 15.60
C VAL A 12 10.19 2.09 14.67
N ILE A 13 10.82 1.61 13.60
CA ILE A 13 11.48 2.41 12.59
C ILE A 13 10.61 2.43 11.33
N GLY A 14 10.14 3.61 10.95
CA GLY A 14 9.26 3.86 9.81
C GLY A 14 7.86 4.26 10.21
N GLY A 15 7.40 5.41 9.67
CA GLY A 15 6.09 6.02 9.91
C GLY A 15 5.07 5.77 8.79
N GLY A 16 5.25 4.71 8.01
CA GLY A 16 4.24 4.19 7.07
C GLY A 16 3.15 3.40 7.79
N ILE A 17 2.16 2.90 7.02
CA ILE A 17 0.98 2.21 7.58
C ILE A 17 1.35 1.02 8.48
N ASN A 18 2.37 0.24 8.13
CA ASN A 18 2.81 -0.88 8.94
C ASN A 18 3.39 -0.42 10.28
N GLY A 19 4.31 0.56 10.26
CA GLY A 19 4.94 1.06 11.49
C GLY A 19 3.95 1.69 12.46
N VAL A 20 3.05 2.56 11.97
CA VAL A 20 2.04 3.19 12.84
C VAL A 20 1.00 2.18 13.33
N GLY A 21 0.65 1.16 12.53
CA GLY A 21 -0.25 0.09 12.94
C GLY A 21 0.37 -0.76 14.07
N ILE A 22 1.63 -1.14 13.94
CA ILE A 22 2.39 -1.85 14.99
C ILE A 22 2.49 -0.99 16.26
N ALA A 23 2.79 0.30 16.13
CA ALA A 23 2.87 1.21 17.27
C ALA A 23 1.50 1.36 17.98
N ALA A 24 0.40 1.44 17.23
CA ALA A 24 -0.95 1.56 17.77
C ALA A 24 -1.39 0.29 18.53
N ASP A 25 -1.11 -0.89 17.97
CA ASP A 25 -1.42 -2.16 18.63
C ASP A 25 -0.56 -2.37 19.87
N ALA A 26 0.75 -2.16 19.79
CA ALA A 26 1.68 -2.31 20.91
C ALA A 26 1.35 -1.35 22.09
N ALA A 27 1.11 -0.06 21.78
CA ALA A 27 0.70 0.91 22.80
C ALA A 27 -0.67 0.55 23.38
N GLY A 28 -1.59 0.04 22.55
CA GLY A 28 -2.90 -0.46 22.99
C GLY A 28 -2.83 -1.64 23.96
N ARG A 29 -1.75 -2.40 23.92
CA ARG A 29 -1.43 -3.48 24.86
C ARG A 29 -0.67 -3.01 26.11
N GLY A 30 -0.43 -1.70 26.24
CA GLY A 30 0.24 -1.09 27.40
C GLY A 30 1.76 -1.08 27.32
N LEU A 31 2.37 -1.31 26.16
CA LEU A 31 3.81 -1.21 25.98
C LEU A 31 4.24 0.27 25.86
N ASN A 32 5.44 0.59 26.39
CA ASN A 32 6.11 1.88 26.18
C ASN A 32 6.75 1.88 24.80
N VAL A 33 6.08 2.53 23.82
CA VAL A 33 6.47 2.51 22.42
C VAL A 33 7.08 3.85 22.00
N LEU A 34 8.20 3.77 21.28
CA LEU A 34 8.77 4.87 20.52
C LEU A 34 8.71 4.52 19.02
N LEU A 35 8.21 5.42 18.19
CA LEU A 35 8.30 5.34 16.74
C LEU A 35 9.13 6.50 16.21
N CYS A 36 10.06 6.23 15.29
CA CYS A 36 10.77 7.27 14.55
C CYS A 36 10.55 7.12 13.04
N GLU A 37 10.32 8.26 12.38
CA GLU A 37 10.16 8.41 10.93
C GLU A 37 11.12 9.48 10.42
N MET A 38 11.91 9.17 9.40
CA MET A 38 12.94 10.07 8.89
C MET A 38 12.40 11.33 8.21
N ASN A 39 11.17 11.27 7.72
CA ASN A 39 10.46 12.38 7.09
C ASN A 39 9.16 12.66 7.87
N ASP A 40 8.07 12.99 7.15
CA ASP A 40 6.74 13.05 7.74
C ASP A 40 6.03 11.69 7.64
N LEU A 41 4.97 11.49 8.42
CA LEU A 41 4.14 10.29 8.35
C LEU A 41 3.58 10.09 6.95
N ALA A 42 3.52 8.86 6.49
CA ALA A 42 3.02 8.48 5.17
C ALA A 42 3.75 9.11 3.98
N SER A 43 4.92 9.67 4.14
CA SER A 43 5.63 10.44 3.11
C SER A 43 6.15 9.64 1.91
N SER A 44 5.90 8.31 1.87
CA SER A 44 6.34 7.43 0.79
C SER A 44 5.20 6.49 0.36
N THR A 45 5.46 5.20 0.17
CA THR A 45 4.54 4.18 -0.37
C THR A 45 3.12 4.26 0.20
N SER A 46 2.96 4.62 1.48
CA SER A 46 1.67 4.67 2.15
C SER A 46 0.75 5.82 1.71
N SER A 47 1.25 6.83 0.99
CA SER A 47 0.45 7.89 0.36
C SER A 47 0.43 7.80 -1.16
N TYR A 48 1.30 6.96 -1.73
CA TYR A 48 1.45 6.77 -3.17
C TYR A 48 0.75 5.49 -3.66
N SER A 49 -0.30 5.06 -2.95
CA SER A 49 -1.13 3.93 -3.31
C SER A 49 -2.22 4.31 -4.33
N SER A 50 -2.96 3.34 -4.84
CA SER A 50 -4.19 3.58 -5.63
C SER A 50 -5.38 4.04 -4.77
N LYS A 51 -5.17 4.31 -3.48
CA LYS A 51 -6.18 4.77 -2.50
C LYS A 51 -7.39 3.84 -2.37
N LEU A 52 -7.09 2.52 -2.37
CA LEU A 52 -8.07 1.46 -2.31
C LEU A 52 -7.82 0.53 -1.12
N ILE A 53 -8.90 0.07 -0.50
CA ILE A 53 -8.92 -1.08 0.39
C ILE A 53 -9.67 -2.19 -0.35
N HIS A 54 -8.94 -3.16 -0.87
CA HIS A 54 -9.49 -4.19 -1.75
C HIS A 54 -8.95 -5.58 -1.40
N GLY A 55 -9.71 -6.62 -1.74
CA GLY A 55 -9.30 -7.99 -1.50
C GLY A 55 -8.35 -8.58 -2.55
N GLY A 56 -8.00 -7.82 -3.60
CA GLY A 56 -7.10 -8.30 -4.63
C GLY A 56 -7.72 -9.39 -5.51
N LEU A 57 -8.82 -9.10 -6.20
CA LEU A 57 -9.54 -10.04 -7.07
C LEU A 57 -8.60 -10.84 -8.00
N ARG A 58 -7.56 -10.20 -8.53
CA ARG A 58 -6.58 -10.82 -9.42
C ARG A 58 -5.80 -11.96 -8.74
N TYR A 59 -5.55 -11.88 -7.44
CA TYR A 59 -4.78 -12.91 -6.73
C TYR A 59 -5.47 -14.27 -6.67
N LEU A 60 -6.79 -14.33 -6.96
CA LEU A 60 -7.49 -15.59 -7.17
C LEU A 60 -6.97 -16.36 -8.39
N GLU A 61 -6.40 -15.66 -9.38
CA GLU A 61 -5.77 -16.29 -10.55
C GLU A 61 -4.47 -17.01 -10.21
N TYR A 62 -3.81 -16.57 -9.12
CA TYR A 62 -2.59 -17.18 -8.56
C TYR A 62 -2.85 -18.11 -7.39
N TYR A 63 -4.15 -18.45 -7.14
CA TYR A 63 -4.57 -19.34 -6.05
C TYR A 63 -4.27 -18.82 -4.64
N GLU A 64 -4.04 -17.54 -4.47
CA GLU A 64 -3.75 -16.86 -3.18
C GLU A 64 -5.03 -16.67 -2.34
N PHE A 65 -5.78 -17.76 -2.11
CA PHE A 65 -7.07 -17.71 -1.43
C PHE A 65 -6.98 -17.22 0.01
N ARG A 66 -5.89 -17.55 0.72
CA ARG A 66 -5.67 -17.10 2.10
C ARG A 66 -5.52 -15.59 2.14
N LEU A 67 -4.63 -15.05 1.32
CA LEU A 67 -4.38 -13.60 1.23
C LEU A 67 -5.66 -12.83 0.88
N VAL A 68 -6.41 -13.30 -0.12
CA VAL A 68 -7.68 -12.67 -0.52
C VAL A 68 -8.70 -12.71 0.61
N ARG A 69 -8.84 -13.85 1.31
CA ARG A 69 -9.78 -14.01 2.44
C ARG A 69 -9.45 -13.05 3.58
N GLU A 70 -8.18 -12.95 3.96
CA GLU A 70 -7.71 -12.06 5.03
C GLU A 70 -7.94 -10.60 4.66
N ALA A 71 -7.58 -10.19 3.44
CA ALA A 71 -7.80 -8.84 2.94
C ALA A 71 -9.28 -8.44 2.88
N LEU A 72 -10.16 -9.36 2.45
CA LEU A 72 -11.61 -9.15 2.43
C LEU A 72 -12.20 -9.00 3.84
N ALA A 73 -11.72 -9.80 4.79
CA ALA A 73 -12.15 -9.71 6.19
C ALA A 73 -11.73 -8.38 6.81
N GLU A 74 -10.47 -7.98 6.62
CA GLU A 74 -9.92 -6.73 7.14
C GLU A 74 -10.57 -5.51 6.50
N ARG A 75 -10.93 -5.56 5.21
CA ARG A 75 -11.70 -4.50 4.53
C ARG A 75 -13.00 -4.18 5.27
N GLU A 76 -13.76 -5.19 5.70
CA GLU A 76 -15.01 -4.98 6.47
C GLU A 76 -14.74 -4.39 7.86
N VAL A 77 -13.64 -4.79 8.52
CA VAL A 77 -13.21 -4.20 9.79
C VAL A 77 -12.88 -2.73 9.62
N LEU A 78 -12.12 -2.38 8.60
CA LEU A 78 -11.71 -1.00 8.31
C LEU A 78 -12.89 -0.12 7.92
N LEU A 79 -13.82 -0.62 7.09
CA LEU A 79 -15.07 0.08 6.75
C LEU A 79 -15.90 0.43 7.98
N LYS A 80 -15.93 -0.47 8.98
CA LYS A 80 -16.63 -0.26 10.24
C LYS A 80 -15.88 0.72 11.16
N ASN A 81 -14.57 0.60 11.26
CA ASN A 81 -13.76 1.35 12.23
C ASN A 81 -13.45 2.78 11.77
N ALA A 82 -13.34 3.01 10.45
CA ALA A 82 -12.96 4.28 9.89
C ALA A 82 -13.90 4.76 8.75
N PRO A 83 -15.23 4.78 8.95
CA PRO A 83 -16.21 5.11 7.89
C PRO A 83 -16.11 6.56 7.38
N HIS A 84 -15.42 7.43 8.10
CA HIS A 84 -15.19 8.82 7.73
C HIS A 84 -14.10 9.01 6.67
N ILE A 85 -13.19 8.02 6.51
CA ILE A 85 -12.11 8.04 5.51
C ILE A 85 -12.13 6.82 4.58
N ILE A 86 -12.88 5.77 4.92
CA ILE A 86 -13.00 4.55 4.09
C ILE A 86 -14.46 4.41 3.66
N ARG A 87 -14.70 4.38 2.35
CA ARG A 87 -16.04 4.39 1.78
C ARG A 87 -16.24 3.23 0.80
N PRO A 88 -17.42 2.60 0.79
CA PRO A 88 -17.76 1.63 -0.25
C PRO A 88 -17.58 2.21 -1.64
N LEU A 89 -16.91 1.47 -2.52
CA LEU A 89 -16.71 1.83 -3.91
C LEU A 89 -17.11 0.66 -4.80
N ARG A 90 -17.93 0.93 -5.82
CA ARG A 90 -18.28 -0.06 -6.84
C ARG A 90 -17.27 -0.01 -7.96
N PHE A 91 -16.89 -1.18 -8.46
CA PHE A 91 -15.97 -1.35 -9.58
C PHE A 91 -16.69 -1.98 -10.74
N ARG A 92 -16.50 -1.42 -11.92
CA ARG A 92 -16.93 -1.99 -13.20
C ARG A 92 -15.74 -2.62 -13.90
N LEU A 93 -15.89 -3.86 -14.30
CA LEU A 93 -14.93 -4.65 -15.07
C LEU A 93 -15.49 -4.84 -16.47
N PRO A 94 -15.08 -4.04 -17.46
CA PRO A 94 -15.46 -4.19 -18.87
C PRO A 94 -14.94 -5.52 -19.42
N HIS A 95 -15.80 -6.31 -20.05
CA HIS A 95 -15.39 -7.61 -20.60
C HIS A 95 -15.01 -7.49 -22.08
N ARG A 96 -13.77 -7.79 -22.41
CA ARG A 96 -13.22 -7.83 -23.76
C ARG A 96 -12.95 -9.27 -24.23
N ARG A 97 -12.77 -9.48 -25.53
CA ARG A 97 -12.65 -10.82 -26.14
C ARG A 97 -11.39 -11.59 -25.71
N HIS A 98 -10.29 -10.89 -25.41
CA HIS A 98 -9.04 -11.50 -24.97
C HIS A 98 -9.09 -12.00 -23.52
N LEU A 99 -10.07 -11.53 -22.74
CA LEU A 99 -10.23 -11.95 -21.36
C LEU A 99 -10.78 -13.38 -21.25
N ARG A 100 -10.62 -13.96 -20.08
CA ARG A 100 -11.22 -15.27 -19.74
C ARG A 100 -12.73 -15.27 -20.04
N PRO A 101 -13.31 -16.42 -20.35
CA PRO A 101 -14.76 -16.52 -20.59
C PRO A 101 -15.58 -15.88 -19.47
N SER A 102 -16.67 -15.20 -19.81
CA SER A 102 -17.52 -14.48 -18.85
C SER A 102 -18.01 -15.36 -17.68
N TRP A 103 -18.29 -16.64 -17.95
CA TRP A 103 -18.71 -17.57 -16.90
C TRP A 103 -17.61 -17.83 -15.86
N MET A 104 -16.35 -17.89 -16.28
CA MET A 104 -15.20 -18.08 -15.39
C MET A 104 -14.99 -16.84 -14.51
N ILE A 105 -15.05 -15.63 -15.09
CA ILE A 105 -15.01 -14.38 -14.33
C ILE A 105 -16.16 -14.33 -13.31
N ARG A 106 -17.36 -14.80 -13.70
CA ARG A 106 -18.51 -14.86 -12.80
C ARG A 106 -18.28 -15.80 -11.60
N ILE A 107 -17.64 -16.95 -11.82
CA ILE A 107 -17.24 -17.86 -10.74
C ILE A 107 -16.20 -17.19 -9.83
N GLY A 108 -15.17 -16.56 -10.39
CA GLY A 108 -14.17 -15.83 -9.61
C GLY A 108 -14.79 -14.74 -8.74
N LEU A 109 -15.72 -13.94 -9.29
CA LEU A 109 -16.45 -12.92 -8.53
C LEU A 109 -17.37 -13.53 -7.46
N PHE A 110 -18.01 -14.67 -7.72
CA PHE A 110 -18.79 -15.38 -6.71
C PHE A 110 -17.89 -15.84 -5.55
N MET A 111 -16.72 -16.39 -5.84
CA MET A 111 -15.74 -16.75 -4.81
C MET A 111 -15.29 -15.51 -4.03
N TYR A 112 -14.93 -14.43 -4.72
CA TYR A 112 -14.54 -13.17 -4.10
C TYR A 112 -15.60 -12.62 -3.14
N ASP A 113 -16.87 -12.72 -3.52
CA ASP A 113 -18.01 -12.30 -2.71
C ASP A 113 -18.20 -13.15 -1.44
N ASN A 114 -17.72 -14.40 -1.42
CA ASN A 114 -18.05 -15.39 -0.38
C ASN A 114 -16.83 -15.93 0.39
N LEU A 115 -15.60 -15.55 0.04
CA LEU A 115 -14.40 -15.97 0.76
C LEU A 115 -14.32 -15.40 2.19
N ALA A 116 -14.93 -14.23 2.43
CA ALA A 116 -15.08 -13.67 3.76
C ALA A 116 -16.52 -13.19 3.99
N LYS A 117 -16.90 -13.05 5.27
CA LYS A 117 -18.23 -12.52 5.61
C LYS A 117 -18.31 -11.05 5.17
N ARG A 118 -19.26 -10.78 4.31
CA ARG A 118 -19.57 -9.45 3.80
C ARG A 118 -20.76 -8.88 4.59
N ALA A 119 -20.60 -7.72 5.19
CA ALA A 119 -21.61 -7.07 6.02
C ALA A 119 -22.09 -5.75 5.39
N THR A 120 -21.19 -4.96 4.83
CA THR A 120 -21.44 -3.58 4.37
C THR A 120 -21.63 -3.52 2.85
N LEU A 121 -20.90 -4.35 2.12
CA LEU A 121 -20.77 -4.22 0.67
C LEU A 121 -21.79 -5.05 -0.11
N LYS A 122 -22.23 -4.54 -1.27
CA LYS A 122 -23.13 -5.25 -2.19
C LYS A 122 -22.38 -6.33 -2.97
N GLY A 123 -23.07 -7.41 -3.34
CA GLY A 123 -22.54 -8.49 -4.17
C GLY A 123 -22.24 -8.08 -5.62
N SER A 124 -21.50 -8.94 -6.29
CA SER A 124 -21.19 -8.80 -7.70
C SER A 124 -22.34 -9.24 -8.60
N HIS A 125 -22.45 -8.62 -9.76
CA HIS A 125 -23.40 -9.00 -10.79
C HIS A 125 -22.89 -8.65 -12.19
N GLY A 126 -23.50 -9.26 -13.21
CA GLY A 126 -23.24 -8.90 -14.60
C GLY A 126 -23.94 -7.61 -14.97
N ILE A 127 -23.31 -6.79 -15.80
CA ILE A 127 -23.87 -5.54 -16.34
C ILE A 127 -23.78 -5.51 -17.87
N LYS A 128 -24.62 -4.69 -18.47
CA LYS A 128 -24.55 -4.37 -19.91
C LYS A 128 -24.15 -2.90 -20.04
N PHE A 129 -23.29 -2.61 -20.99
CA PHE A 129 -22.96 -1.26 -21.42
C PHE A 129 -23.80 -0.92 -22.64
N ASP A 130 -24.40 0.24 -22.61
CA ASP A 130 -25.19 0.81 -23.71
C ASP A 130 -24.44 1.99 -24.36
N LYS A 131 -25.10 2.65 -25.30
CA LYS A 131 -24.53 3.80 -26.01
C LYS A 131 -24.25 5.02 -25.12
N ASN A 132 -24.90 5.13 -23.98
CA ASN A 132 -24.70 6.20 -23.00
C ASN A 132 -23.56 5.90 -22.00
N SER A 133 -23.11 4.65 -21.97
CA SER A 133 -21.98 4.24 -21.12
C SER A 133 -20.70 4.95 -21.57
N PRO A 134 -19.77 5.27 -20.63
CA PRO A 134 -18.55 5.98 -20.96
C PRO A 134 -17.53 5.14 -21.73
N VAL A 135 -17.68 3.82 -21.74
CA VAL A 135 -16.81 2.90 -22.47
C VAL A 135 -17.13 2.87 -23.96
N ILE A 136 -16.13 2.51 -24.78
CA ILE A 136 -16.30 2.41 -26.24
C ILE A 136 -17.39 1.41 -26.63
N ASP A 137 -18.07 1.62 -27.75
CA ASP A 137 -19.24 0.85 -28.18
C ASP A 137 -18.95 -0.65 -28.42
N LYS A 138 -17.69 -1.03 -28.63
CA LYS A 138 -17.26 -2.43 -28.76
C LYS A 138 -17.38 -3.21 -27.44
N ILE A 139 -17.45 -2.53 -26.30
CA ILE A 139 -17.61 -3.12 -24.98
C ILE A 139 -19.09 -3.09 -24.60
N THR A 140 -19.77 -4.22 -24.70
CA THR A 140 -21.23 -4.31 -24.51
C THR A 140 -21.64 -4.97 -23.19
N LYS A 141 -20.71 -5.62 -22.49
CA LYS A 141 -20.97 -6.34 -21.23
C LYS A 141 -19.79 -6.23 -20.27
N GLY A 142 -20.07 -6.42 -19.01
CA GLY A 142 -19.08 -6.44 -17.95
C GLY A 142 -19.66 -6.97 -16.65
N PHE A 143 -18.92 -6.72 -15.60
CA PHE A 143 -19.31 -7.09 -14.25
C PHE A 143 -19.17 -5.87 -13.33
N GLU A 144 -19.96 -5.86 -12.27
CA GLU A 144 -19.85 -4.89 -11.22
C GLU A 144 -19.67 -5.62 -9.89
N TYR A 145 -18.70 -5.19 -9.07
CA TYR A 145 -18.40 -5.74 -7.74
C TYR A 145 -18.05 -4.63 -6.76
N SER A 146 -17.81 -4.96 -5.49
CA SER A 146 -17.54 -3.97 -4.46
C SER A 146 -16.17 -4.14 -3.84
N ASP A 147 -15.51 -3.01 -3.64
CA ASP A 147 -14.38 -2.81 -2.74
C ASP A 147 -14.56 -1.50 -1.97
N ALA A 148 -13.48 -0.87 -1.52
CA ALA A 148 -13.57 0.41 -0.83
C ALA A 148 -12.47 1.37 -1.29
N SER A 149 -12.76 2.66 -1.26
CA SER A 149 -11.78 3.74 -1.36
C SER A 149 -11.33 4.19 0.02
N VAL A 150 -10.15 4.79 0.10
CA VAL A 150 -9.57 5.29 1.35
C VAL A 150 -8.78 6.57 1.12
N ASP A 151 -8.79 7.47 2.10
CA ASP A 151 -7.74 8.46 2.27
C ASP A 151 -6.56 7.77 2.98
N ASP A 152 -5.60 7.31 2.19
CA ASP A 152 -4.49 6.47 2.64
C ASP A 152 -3.55 7.19 3.61
N SER A 153 -3.19 8.44 3.32
CA SER A 153 -2.34 9.27 4.19
C SER A 153 -3.02 9.50 5.54
N ARG A 154 -4.31 9.82 5.51
CA ARG A 154 -5.08 10.07 6.72
C ARG A 154 -5.25 8.81 7.56
N LEU A 155 -5.35 7.63 6.93
CA LEU A 155 -5.37 6.36 7.65
C LEU A 155 -4.08 6.17 8.47
N VAL A 156 -2.93 6.50 7.90
CA VAL A 156 -1.63 6.46 8.61
C VAL A 156 -1.62 7.43 9.79
N VAL A 157 -1.98 8.70 9.56
CA VAL A 157 -1.99 9.74 10.59
C VAL A 157 -2.94 9.38 11.74
N LEU A 158 -4.12 8.85 11.45
CA LEU A 158 -5.08 8.45 12.48
C LEU A 158 -4.58 7.27 13.32
N ASN A 159 -3.87 6.31 12.73
CA ASN A 159 -3.21 5.24 13.50
C ASN A 159 -2.09 5.79 14.39
N ALA A 160 -1.30 6.77 13.91
CA ALA A 160 -0.28 7.42 14.71
C ALA A 160 -0.90 8.21 15.90
N ILE A 161 -2.02 8.92 15.67
CA ILE A 161 -2.77 9.59 16.72
C ILE A 161 -3.28 8.58 17.74
N ALA A 162 -3.87 7.47 17.29
CA ALA A 162 -4.35 6.41 18.18
C ALA A 162 -3.21 5.78 19.01
N ALA A 163 -2.02 5.62 18.44
CA ALA A 163 -0.84 5.20 19.18
C ALA A 163 -0.43 6.22 20.25
N LYS A 164 -0.39 7.51 19.87
CA LYS A 164 -0.02 8.61 20.77
C LYS A 164 -1.02 8.75 21.93
N ASP A 165 -2.32 8.63 21.68
CA ASP A 165 -3.37 8.69 22.71
C ASP A 165 -3.24 7.54 23.73
N LYS A 166 -2.61 6.44 23.35
CA LYS A 166 -2.28 5.29 24.21
C LYS A 166 -0.88 5.37 24.82
N GLY A 167 -0.19 6.51 24.68
CA GLY A 167 1.09 6.79 25.32
C GLY A 167 2.33 6.53 24.46
N ALA A 168 2.21 6.15 23.20
CA ALA A 168 3.36 6.06 22.31
C ALA A 168 3.98 7.44 22.03
N LYS A 169 5.31 7.49 21.96
CA LYS A 169 6.04 8.66 21.48
C LYS A 169 6.26 8.52 19.97
N ILE A 170 5.81 9.49 19.18
CA ILE A 170 5.96 9.52 17.72
C ILE A 170 6.91 10.67 17.36
N LEU A 171 8.01 10.35 16.69
CA LEU A 171 9.03 11.31 16.23
C LEU A 171 9.05 11.30 14.71
N THR A 172 8.61 12.39 14.11
CA THR A 172 8.81 12.68 12.68
C THR A 172 10.12 13.42 12.45
N ASN A 173 10.60 13.48 11.20
CA ASN A 173 11.87 14.07 10.82
C ASN A 173 13.07 13.53 11.63
N THR A 174 12.94 12.29 12.11
CA THR A 174 13.90 11.66 13.00
C THR A 174 14.35 10.32 12.42
N ARG A 175 15.61 10.24 11.99
CA ARG A 175 16.19 9.05 11.38
C ARG A 175 16.97 8.21 12.39
N CYS A 176 16.79 6.89 12.34
CA CYS A 176 17.70 5.96 13.01
C CYS A 176 19.01 5.85 12.20
N VAL A 177 20.11 6.32 12.77
CA VAL A 177 21.41 6.32 12.08
C VAL A 177 22.36 5.23 12.58
N ASN A 178 22.09 4.66 13.75
CA ASN A 178 22.86 3.53 14.27
C ASN A 178 22.01 2.76 15.29
N ALA A 179 22.12 1.43 15.29
CA ALA A 179 21.50 0.56 16.28
C ALA A 179 22.44 -0.61 16.60
N LYS A 180 22.75 -0.79 17.86
CA LYS A 180 23.60 -1.89 18.33
C LYS A 180 23.01 -2.59 19.53
N ARG A 181 23.21 -3.90 19.61
CA ARG A 181 22.82 -4.70 20.78
C ARG A 181 23.84 -4.54 21.89
N VAL A 182 23.36 -4.19 23.08
CA VAL A 182 24.14 -4.08 24.30
C VAL A 182 23.46 -4.94 25.38
N GLY A 183 23.89 -6.17 25.51
CA GLY A 183 23.23 -7.15 26.37
C GLY A 183 21.79 -7.44 25.90
N LYS A 184 20.83 -7.20 26.78
CA LYS A 184 19.40 -7.44 26.55
C LYS A 184 18.66 -6.21 25.99
N LEU A 185 19.38 -5.19 25.57
CA LEU A 185 18.81 -3.94 25.02
C LEU A 185 19.43 -3.61 23.67
N TRP A 186 18.71 -2.81 22.92
CA TRP A 186 19.22 -2.03 21.80
C TRP A 186 19.59 -0.64 22.31
N GLU A 187 20.77 -0.14 21.93
CA GLU A 187 21.12 1.28 21.96
C GLU A 187 21.00 1.82 20.56
N VAL A 188 20.07 2.77 20.39
CA VAL A 188 19.70 3.31 19.08
C VAL A 188 20.02 4.80 19.06
N THR A 189 20.81 5.22 18.09
CA THR A 189 21.11 6.65 17.85
C THR A 189 20.08 7.20 16.86
N LEU A 190 19.30 8.15 17.31
CA LEU A 190 18.35 8.91 16.54
C LEU A 190 18.97 10.26 16.15
N TYR A 191 18.74 10.67 14.91
CA TYR A 191 19.18 11.96 14.36
C TYR A 191 17.96 12.76 13.93
N ASP A 192 17.78 13.93 14.54
CA ASP A 192 16.73 14.88 14.18
C ASP A 192 17.19 15.69 12.96
N ASN A 193 16.50 15.50 11.82
CA ASN A 193 16.83 16.14 10.55
C ASN A 193 16.57 17.66 10.56
N GLN A 194 15.76 18.18 11.49
CA GLN A 194 15.44 19.62 11.59
C GLN A 194 16.48 20.38 12.43
N THR A 195 16.87 19.78 13.57
CA THR A 195 17.77 20.43 14.51
C THR A 195 19.23 20.03 14.37
N GLY A 196 19.50 18.90 13.69
CA GLY A 196 20.83 18.30 13.58
C GLY A 196 21.30 17.61 14.87
N LEU A 197 20.46 17.49 15.88
CA LEU A 197 20.80 16.87 17.16
C LEU A 197 20.73 15.36 17.08
N GLN A 198 21.57 14.71 17.87
CA GLN A 198 21.53 13.25 18.08
C GLN A 198 21.12 12.92 19.52
N GLU A 199 20.31 11.90 19.65
CA GLU A 199 19.92 11.32 20.93
C GLU A 199 20.14 9.79 20.91
N VAL A 200 20.63 9.24 22.00
CA VAL A 200 20.74 7.79 22.17
C VAL A 200 19.61 7.32 23.08
N VAL A 201 18.76 6.46 22.54
CA VAL A 201 17.64 5.83 23.27
C VAL A 201 17.89 4.34 23.47
N LYS A 202 17.25 3.75 24.50
CA LYS A 202 17.35 2.32 24.79
C LYS A 202 15.98 1.67 24.61
N THR A 203 15.97 0.48 23.99
CA THR A 203 14.74 -0.30 23.83
C THR A 203 15.00 -1.81 24.04
N LYS A 204 13.98 -2.53 24.49
CA LYS A 204 14.04 -3.98 24.67
C LYS A 204 13.91 -4.75 23.34
N ALA A 205 13.16 -4.19 22.38
CA ALA A 205 12.98 -4.77 21.06
C ALA A 205 12.98 -3.68 19.98
N LEU A 206 13.39 -4.06 18.77
CA LEU A 206 13.43 -3.18 17.60
C LEU A 206 12.56 -3.76 16.50
N VAL A 207 11.80 -2.90 15.81
CA VAL A 207 11.03 -3.26 14.63
C VAL A 207 11.50 -2.43 13.45
N ASN A 208 11.90 -3.10 12.38
CA ASN A 208 12.22 -2.48 11.11
C ASN A 208 10.97 -2.49 10.22
N ALA A 209 10.25 -1.39 10.19
CA ALA A 209 9.10 -1.15 9.33
C ALA A 209 9.40 -0.06 8.28
N ALA A 210 10.67 0.03 7.82
CA ALA A 210 11.17 1.07 6.94
C ALA A 210 10.73 0.94 5.47
N GLY A 211 9.80 0.01 5.15
CA GLY A 211 9.24 -0.13 3.81
C GLY A 211 10.34 -0.37 2.74
N PRO A 212 10.41 0.44 1.67
CA PRO A 212 11.42 0.26 0.61
C PRO A 212 12.87 0.36 1.08
N TRP A 213 13.13 0.94 2.25
CA TRP A 213 14.46 1.06 2.87
C TRP A 213 14.77 -0.04 3.89
N VAL A 214 13.96 -1.10 3.96
CA VAL A 214 14.14 -2.19 4.95
C VAL A 214 15.53 -2.83 4.87
N THR A 215 16.07 -3.07 3.68
CA THR A 215 17.42 -3.63 3.48
C THR A 215 18.50 -2.60 3.79
N GLN A 216 18.33 -1.36 3.34
CA GLN A 216 19.28 -0.28 3.60
C GLN A 216 19.44 -0.01 5.10
N PHE A 217 18.38 -0.20 5.90
CA PHE A 217 18.48 -0.10 7.36
C PHE A 217 19.49 -1.09 7.95
N PHE A 218 19.55 -2.33 7.43
CA PHE A 218 20.56 -3.29 7.85
C PHE A 218 21.98 -2.82 7.53
N ASP A 219 22.21 -2.28 6.34
CA ASP A 219 23.51 -1.81 5.91
C ASP A 219 23.94 -0.55 6.67
N ASP A 220 23.06 0.44 6.78
CA ASP A 220 23.36 1.77 7.30
C ASP A 220 23.37 1.83 8.83
N ALA A 221 22.38 1.24 9.49
CA ALA A 221 22.19 1.38 10.93
C ALA A 221 22.70 0.17 11.73
N LEU A 222 22.50 -1.04 11.24
CA LEU A 222 22.90 -2.27 11.92
C LEU A 222 24.31 -2.76 11.53
N LYS A 223 24.85 -2.28 10.39
CA LYS A 223 26.13 -2.72 9.82
C LYS A 223 26.19 -4.24 9.63
N SER A 224 25.09 -4.79 9.10
CA SER A 224 24.92 -6.22 8.84
C SER A 224 24.10 -6.41 7.55
N SER A 225 24.18 -7.59 6.95
CA SER A 225 23.37 -7.91 5.76
C SER A 225 21.91 -8.18 6.14
N SER A 226 21.00 -7.78 5.28
CA SER A 226 19.58 -8.15 5.40
C SER A 226 19.41 -9.67 5.26
N PRO A 227 18.57 -10.31 6.10
CA PRO A 227 18.30 -11.75 5.99
C PRO A 227 17.50 -12.13 4.75
N LYS A 228 16.81 -11.17 4.13
CA LYS A 228 15.99 -11.37 2.94
C LYS A 228 16.36 -10.36 1.85
N GLN A 229 16.25 -10.81 0.62
CA GLN A 229 16.31 -9.91 -0.54
C GLN A 229 14.91 -9.37 -0.84
N ILE A 230 14.87 -8.12 -1.27
CA ILE A 230 13.63 -7.49 -1.72
C ILE A 230 13.79 -6.99 -3.16
N ARG A 231 12.72 -7.07 -3.91
CA ARG A 231 12.56 -6.39 -5.20
C ARG A 231 11.77 -5.11 -4.99
N LEU A 232 12.24 -4.05 -5.59
CA LEU A 232 11.57 -2.75 -5.55
C LEU A 232 10.72 -2.61 -6.81
N ILE A 233 9.39 -2.59 -6.64
CA ILE A 233 8.45 -2.48 -7.77
C ILE A 233 7.77 -1.12 -7.71
N LYS A 234 8.06 -0.29 -8.71
CA LYS A 234 7.45 1.03 -8.87
C LYS A 234 6.05 0.90 -9.47
N GLY A 235 5.09 1.63 -8.90
CA GLY A 235 3.76 1.80 -9.45
C GLY A 235 3.45 3.29 -9.58
N SER A 236 3.14 3.71 -10.80
CA SER A 236 2.92 5.10 -11.16
C SER A 236 1.44 5.39 -11.43
N HIS A 237 1.03 6.63 -11.13
CA HIS A 237 -0.33 7.11 -11.33
C HIS A 237 -0.31 8.48 -12.01
N ILE A 238 -1.31 8.72 -12.86
CA ILE A 238 -1.62 10.05 -13.40
C ILE A 238 -2.98 10.51 -12.88
N ILE A 239 -3.13 11.81 -12.71
CA ILE A 239 -4.38 12.48 -12.34
C ILE A 239 -4.77 13.37 -13.53
N VAL A 240 -5.99 13.19 -14.02
CA VAL A 240 -6.55 13.96 -15.14
C VAL A 240 -7.92 14.52 -14.75
N PRO A 241 -8.47 15.52 -15.45
CA PRO A 241 -9.88 15.92 -15.30
C PRO A 241 -10.80 14.71 -15.45
N ARG A 242 -11.92 14.74 -14.76
CA ARG A 242 -12.85 13.61 -14.70
C ARG A 242 -13.28 13.12 -16.07
N ILE A 243 -12.99 11.87 -16.39
CA ILE A 243 -13.25 11.30 -17.72
C ILE A 243 -14.66 10.70 -17.88
N HIS A 244 -15.40 10.50 -16.78
CA HIS A 244 -16.80 10.07 -16.77
C HIS A 244 -17.54 10.55 -15.53
N THR A 245 -18.86 10.69 -15.60
CA THR A 245 -19.71 11.22 -14.53
C THR A 245 -20.23 10.15 -13.55
N GLU A 246 -19.96 8.88 -13.82
CA GLU A 246 -20.39 7.77 -12.97
C GLU A 246 -19.61 7.74 -11.65
N SER A 247 -20.26 7.27 -10.59
CA SER A 247 -19.62 7.13 -9.26
C SER A 247 -18.76 5.90 -9.11
N GLN A 248 -18.84 4.95 -10.06
CA GLN A 248 -18.07 3.72 -10.04
C GLN A 248 -16.64 3.94 -10.53
N ALA A 249 -15.71 3.20 -9.96
CA ALA A 249 -14.39 3.02 -10.54
C ALA A 249 -14.41 1.94 -11.63
N TYR A 250 -13.40 1.96 -12.48
CA TYR A 250 -13.21 0.94 -13.50
C TYR A 250 -11.91 0.18 -13.23
N ILE A 251 -11.93 -1.13 -13.49
CA ILE A 251 -10.76 -2.00 -13.51
C ILE A 251 -10.58 -2.49 -14.94
N LEU A 252 -9.50 -2.07 -15.58
CA LEU A 252 -9.18 -2.35 -16.97
C LEU A 252 -8.14 -3.46 -17.02
N GLN A 253 -8.50 -4.57 -17.65
CA GLN A 253 -7.59 -5.70 -17.84
C GLN A 253 -7.05 -5.65 -19.28
N ASN A 254 -5.74 -5.60 -19.40
CA ASN A 254 -5.05 -5.47 -20.68
C ASN A 254 -4.55 -6.80 -21.22
N GLU A 255 -4.14 -6.82 -22.51
CA GLU A 255 -3.62 -8.01 -23.19
C GLU A 255 -2.27 -8.48 -22.60
N ASP A 256 -1.52 -7.58 -22.00
CA ASP A 256 -0.28 -7.85 -21.28
C ASP A 256 -0.46 -8.36 -19.86
N ASN A 257 -1.70 -8.70 -19.47
CA ASN A 257 -2.10 -9.14 -18.15
C ASN A 257 -1.94 -8.10 -17.03
N ARG A 258 -1.60 -6.85 -17.31
CA ARG A 258 -1.58 -5.77 -16.32
C ARG A 258 -2.98 -5.20 -16.11
N ILE A 259 -3.18 -4.62 -14.94
CA ILE A 259 -4.44 -4.00 -14.52
C ILE A 259 -4.22 -2.50 -14.33
N VAL A 260 -5.10 -1.70 -14.91
CA VAL A 260 -5.16 -0.26 -14.66
C VAL A 260 -6.52 0.09 -14.08
N PHE A 261 -6.50 0.81 -12.98
CA PHE A 261 -7.71 1.39 -12.39
C PHE A 261 -7.97 2.78 -12.95
N VAL A 262 -9.24 3.12 -13.09
CA VAL A 262 -9.73 4.48 -13.30
C VAL A 262 -10.70 4.79 -12.18
N ILE A 263 -10.29 5.64 -11.26
CA ILE A 263 -10.97 5.89 -9.99
C ILE A 263 -11.45 7.33 -9.95
N PRO A 264 -12.74 7.62 -9.70
CA PRO A 264 -13.19 8.96 -9.36
C PRO A 264 -12.39 9.51 -8.17
N TYR A 265 -11.80 10.69 -8.32
CA TYR A 265 -10.89 11.27 -7.36
C TYR A 265 -11.17 12.76 -7.16
N GLU A 266 -11.23 13.20 -5.89
CA GLU A 266 -11.44 14.60 -5.49
C GLU A 266 -12.54 15.32 -6.32
N GLU A 267 -13.68 14.65 -6.48
CA GLU A 267 -14.88 15.09 -7.21
C GLU A 267 -14.65 15.39 -8.71
N ASP A 268 -13.65 16.21 -9.06
CA ASP A 268 -13.41 16.74 -10.40
C ASP A 268 -12.37 15.99 -11.22
N PHE A 269 -11.74 14.96 -10.64
CA PHE A 269 -10.64 14.25 -11.26
C PHE A 269 -10.88 12.75 -11.41
N SER A 270 -10.05 12.14 -12.22
CA SER A 270 -9.86 10.69 -12.32
C SER A 270 -8.42 10.37 -11.98
N LEU A 271 -8.22 9.45 -11.02
CA LEU A 271 -6.94 8.83 -10.70
C LEU A 271 -6.79 7.57 -11.55
N ILE A 272 -5.73 7.50 -12.34
CA ILE A 272 -5.45 6.42 -13.29
C ILE A 272 -4.12 5.76 -12.92
N GLY A 273 -4.12 4.46 -12.75
CA GLY A 273 -2.97 3.65 -12.39
C GLY A 273 -3.39 2.23 -12.02
N THR A 274 -2.48 1.35 -11.82
CA THR A 274 -1.04 1.56 -11.61
C THR A 274 -0.23 0.84 -12.67
N THR A 275 1.03 1.21 -12.78
CA THR A 275 2.03 0.42 -13.49
C THR A 275 2.72 -0.57 -12.53
N ASP A 276 3.46 -1.52 -13.05
CA ASP A 276 4.33 -2.42 -12.29
C ASP A 276 5.67 -2.50 -13.04
N VAL A 277 6.66 -1.71 -12.56
CA VAL A 277 7.99 -1.60 -13.19
C VAL A 277 9.06 -1.79 -12.13
N GLU A 278 10.05 -2.61 -12.42
CA GLU A 278 11.18 -2.78 -11.51
C GLU A 278 11.92 -1.44 -11.32
N HIS A 279 12.22 -1.11 -10.06
CA HIS A 279 12.91 0.12 -9.70
C HIS A 279 14.32 -0.18 -9.21
N ILE A 280 15.29 0.54 -9.77
CA ILE A 280 16.69 0.44 -9.38
C ILE A 280 17.11 1.81 -8.84
N GLY A 281 17.74 1.82 -7.67
CA GLY A 281 18.23 3.05 -7.03
C GLY A 281 17.43 3.48 -5.82
N ASP A 282 17.52 4.75 -5.45
CA ASP A 282 16.85 5.29 -4.26
C ASP A 282 15.33 5.32 -4.46
N PRO A 283 14.55 4.65 -3.60
CA PRO A 283 13.09 4.70 -3.65
C PRO A 283 12.51 6.11 -3.56
N ALA A 284 13.21 7.06 -2.93
CA ALA A 284 12.78 8.44 -2.82
C ALA A 284 12.83 9.20 -4.17
N ALA A 285 13.64 8.73 -5.11
CA ALA A 285 13.77 9.32 -6.45
C ALA A 285 12.78 8.73 -7.47
N ALA A 286 11.87 7.86 -7.04
CA ALA A 286 10.91 7.23 -7.95
C ALA A 286 9.96 8.27 -8.55
N ALA A 287 9.92 8.32 -9.87
CA ALA A 287 9.02 9.16 -10.66
C ALA A 287 8.44 8.36 -11.83
N ILE A 288 7.29 8.78 -12.34
CA ILE A 288 6.71 8.19 -13.55
C ILE A 288 7.61 8.48 -14.76
N SER A 289 7.77 7.50 -15.66
CA SER A 289 8.46 7.70 -16.93
C SER A 289 7.51 8.11 -18.05
N GLU A 290 8.06 8.53 -19.19
CA GLU A 290 7.28 8.82 -20.39
C GLU A 290 6.58 7.55 -20.89
N GLU A 291 7.25 6.41 -20.89
CA GLU A 291 6.68 5.12 -21.31
C GLU A 291 5.53 4.68 -20.42
N GLU A 292 5.62 4.89 -19.11
CA GLU A 292 4.52 4.60 -18.18
C GLU A 292 3.34 5.53 -18.41
N THR A 293 3.63 6.81 -18.68
CA THR A 293 2.60 7.81 -19.01
C THR A 293 1.84 7.45 -20.28
N ASP A 294 2.56 7.14 -21.36
CA ASP A 294 1.98 6.74 -22.63
C ASP A 294 1.20 5.43 -22.51
N TYR A 295 1.68 4.48 -21.71
CA TYR A 295 0.97 3.24 -21.40
C TYR A 295 -0.37 3.52 -20.73
N LEU A 296 -0.42 4.34 -19.68
CA LEU A 296 -1.66 4.63 -18.96
C LEU A 296 -2.67 5.37 -19.85
N ILE A 297 -2.21 6.33 -20.68
CA ILE A 297 -3.04 7.03 -21.65
C ILE A 297 -3.60 6.05 -22.67
N THR A 298 -2.77 5.20 -23.23
CA THR A 298 -3.19 4.20 -24.23
C THR A 298 -4.27 3.29 -23.68
N VAL A 299 -4.06 2.77 -22.46
CA VAL A 299 -5.04 1.88 -21.80
C VAL A 299 -6.39 2.57 -21.60
N VAL A 300 -6.40 3.83 -21.17
CA VAL A 300 -7.64 4.58 -21.01
C VAL A 300 -8.32 4.79 -22.36
N ASN A 301 -7.57 5.23 -23.37
CA ASN A 301 -8.09 5.53 -24.71
C ASN A 301 -8.63 4.29 -25.43
N ASP A 302 -8.10 3.12 -25.13
CA ASP A 302 -8.61 1.83 -25.65
C ASP A 302 -9.93 1.38 -25.02
N HIS A 303 -10.33 1.97 -23.89
CA HIS A 303 -11.50 1.54 -23.15
C HIS A 303 -12.60 2.60 -23.07
N PHE A 304 -12.26 3.89 -23.06
CA PHE A 304 -13.22 4.98 -22.89
C PHE A 304 -13.45 5.78 -24.18
N LYS A 305 -14.66 6.32 -24.32
CA LYS A 305 -15.01 7.24 -25.41
C LYS A 305 -14.30 8.56 -25.27
N HIS A 306 -14.17 9.05 -24.03
CA HIS A 306 -13.41 10.25 -23.72
C HIS A 306 -11.91 9.93 -23.85
N GLN A 307 -11.27 10.56 -24.81
CA GLN A 307 -9.86 10.38 -25.08
C GLN A 307 -9.04 11.39 -24.29
N ILE A 308 -7.93 10.97 -23.73
CA ILE A 308 -6.99 11.80 -22.99
C ILE A 308 -5.63 11.85 -23.67
N SER A 309 -4.85 12.86 -23.34
CA SER A 309 -3.49 13.08 -23.82
C SER A 309 -2.57 13.51 -22.66
N THR A 310 -1.30 13.65 -22.92
CA THR A 310 -0.34 14.17 -21.92
C THR A 310 -0.69 15.58 -21.45
N LYS A 311 -1.40 16.38 -22.26
CA LYS A 311 -1.85 17.75 -21.92
C LYS A 311 -2.94 17.77 -20.85
N ASP A 312 -3.64 16.68 -20.66
CA ASP A 312 -4.73 16.54 -19.69
C ASP A 312 -4.21 16.15 -18.30
N ILE A 313 -2.93 15.81 -18.19
CA ILE A 313 -2.32 15.42 -16.91
C ILE A 313 -2.12 16.64 -16.02
N VAL A 314 -2.81 16.67 -14.89
CA VAL A 314 -2.70 17.75 -13.90
C VAL A 314 -1.69 17.44 -12.78
N ALA A 315 -1.48 16.17 -12.48
CA ALA A 315 -0.50 15.71 -11.51
C ALA A 315 -0.12 14.25 -11.73
N THR A 316 1.03 13.86 -11.21
CA THR A 316 1.52 12.47 -11.21
C THR A 316 2.15 12.13 -9.88
N TYR A 317 2.18 10.85 -9.54
CA TYR A 317 3.00 10.32 -8.48
C TYR A 317 3.41 8.87 -8.73
N ALA A 318 4.49 8.46 -8.09
CA ALA A 318 4.97 7.08 -8.15
C ALA A 318 5.38 6.60 -6.76
N GLY A 319 4.98 5.39 -6.42
CA GLY A 319 5.36 4.74 -5.17
C GLY A 319 6.12 3.44 -5.43
N VAL A 320 6.99 3.08 -4.50
CA VAL A 320 7.79 1.85 -4.61
C VAL A 320 7.31 0.85 -3.57
N ARG A 321 6.99 -0.37 -4.03
CA ARG A 321 6.60 -1.49 -3.19
C ARG A 321 7.83 -2.35 -2.90
N PRO A 322 8.17 -2.59 -1.63
CA PRO A 322 9.15 -3.61 -1.27
C PRO A 322 8.44 -4.98 -1.30
N LEU A 323 8.74 -5.80 -2.28
CA LEU A 323 8.25 -7.17 -2.36
C LEU A 323 9.38 -8.14 -2.06
N LEU A 324 9.08 -9.27 -1.41
CA LEU A 324 10.08 -10.33 -1.24
C LEU A 324 10.53 -10.82 -2.61
N ASP A 325 11.82 -11.02 -2.78
CA ASP A 325 12.35 -11.69 -3.95
C ASP A 325 12.04 -13.19 -3.83
N ASP A 326 11.07 -13.65 -4.60
CA ASP A 326 10.61 -15.04 -4.68
C ASP A 326 11.08 -15.72 -5.98
N GLU A 327 12.07 -15.11 -6.66
CA GLU A 327 12.62 -15.59 -7.94
C GLU A 327 11.59 -15.64 -9.08
N SER A 328 10.45 -14.93 -8.95
CA SER A 328 9.45 -14.86 -10.00
C SER A 328 9.97 -14.12 -11.24
N ASP A 329 9.61 -14.62 -12.43
CA ASP A 329 10.11 -14.12 -13.72
C ASP A 329 9.61 -12.69 -14.05
N SER A 330 8.49 -12.24 -13.47
CA SER A 330 7.93 -10.93 -13.76
C SER A 330 7.47 -10.19 -12.49
N PRO A 331 7.50 -8.84 -12.49
CA PRO A 331 7.05 -8.01 -11.36
C PRO A 331 5.60 -8.26 -10.95
N GLU A 332 4.74 -8.64 -11.89
CA GLU A 332 3.32 -8.89 -11.64
C GLU A 332 3.09 -10.22 -10.91
N ALA A 333 4.00 -11.19 -11.05
CA ALA A 333 3.91 -12.53 -10.46
C ALA A 333 4.47 -12.60 -9.03
N VAL A 334 5.29 -11.63 -8.62
CA VAL A 334 5.87 -11.59 -7.26
C VAL A 334 4.76 -11.59 -6.21
N THR A 335 4.92 -12.46 -5.20
CA THR A 335 3.93 -12.55 -4.11
C THR A 335 3.77 -11.22 -3.38
N ARG A 336 2.53 -10.88 -2.99
CA ARG A 336 2.21 -9.71 -2.15
C ARG A 336 1.96 -10.10 -0.69
N ASP A 337 2.21 -11.37 -0.36
CA ASP A 337 2.11 -11.83 1.03
C ASP A 337 3.29 -11.28 1.84
N TYR A 338 3.08 -11.11 3.14
CA TYR A 338 4.10 -10.61 4.05
C TYR A 338 4.80 -11.76 4.79
N THR A 339 6.04 -11.53 5.15
CA THR A 339 6.82 -12.46 5.96
C THR A 339 7.44 -11.69 7.13
N PHE A 340 7.40 -12.29 8.31
CA PHE A 340 8.08 -11.77 9.49
C PHE A 340 9.38 -12.52 9.73
N GLU A 341 10.47 -11.76 9.80
CA GLU A 341 11.77 -12.27 10.23
C GLU A 341 12.04 -11.82 11.65
N VAL A 342 12.18 -12.79 12.55
CA VAL A 342 12.50 -12.52 13.96
C VAL A 342 13.92 -12.99 14.27
N ASP A 343 14.84 -12.04 14.39
CA ASP A 343 16.18 -12.32 14.90
C ASP A 343 16.16 -12.26 16.44
N SER A 344 16.04 -13.44 17.06
CA SER A 344 15.97 -13.64 18.50
C SER A 344 17.14 -14.52 19.00
N ILE A 345 18.35 -13.97 18.99
CA ILE A 345 19.51 -14.64 19.57
C ILE A 345 19.30 -14.74 21.08
N GLN A 346 19.43 -15.96 21.62
CA GLN A 346 19.23 -16.22 23.07
C GLN A 346 20.05 -15.26 23.96
N GLY A 347 19.38 -14.57 24.88
CA GLY A 347 19.99 -13.59 25.78
C GLY A 347 20.26 -12.21 25.17
N LYS A 348 19.90 -11.96 23.93
CA LYS A 348 20.00 -10.65 23.24
C LYS A 348 18.64 -10.05 22.94
N ALA A 349 18.61 -8.72 22.75
CA ALA A 349 17.41 -8.00 22.36
C ALA A 349 16.93 -8.42 20.94
N PRO A 350 15.63 -8.74 20.73
CA PRO A 350 15.11 -9.17 19.45
C PRO A 350 15.00 -8.02 18.43
N LEU A 351 15.08 -8.39 17.14
CA LEU A 351 14.74 -7.56 16.00
C LEU A 351 13.64 -8.26 15.20
N LEU A 352 12.58 -7.54 14.88
CA LEU A 352 11.55 -7.93 13.91
C LEU A 352 11.72 -7.10 12.64
N SER A 353 11.68 -7.73 11.47
CA SER A 353 11.65 -7.07 10.14
C SER A 353 10.71 -7.76 9.19
#